data_6497629857e8c223859ff45dd8a334a0
#
_entry.id   6497629857e8c223859ff45dd8a334a0
#
_cell.length_a   1.000
_cell.length_b   1.000
_cell.length_c   1.000
_cell.angle_alpha   90.00
_cell.angle_beta   90.00
_cell.angle_gamma   90.00
#
_symmetry.space_group_name_H-M   'P 1'
#
loop_
_entity.id
_entity.type
_entity.pdbx_description
1 polymer ?
#
loop_
_entity_poly.entity_id
_entity_poly.type
_entity_poly.pdbx_seq_one_letter_code
_entity_poly.pdbx_strand_id
1 'polypeptide(L)'
;QGGAYGTGMVVRPSGTVSCYSYRDPSVSASLDSFKKTPDYLRSVADANSDITGFIIGTVADSLPVLTPRAKGELGDRLYFRGVSEKDRKTRMEQIVSTSHNDLKAVAESLEECYKNPAVCVVGNREQLEKCSLDTILSV
;
A
#
# COMPACT_ATOMS: atom_id res chain seq x y z
N GLN A 1 -6.25 18.52 13.08
CA GLN A 1 -7.17 17.42 13.19
C GLN A 1 -8.29 17.65 12.20
N GLY A 2 -8.42 16.95 11.19
CA GLY A 2 -9.30 17.08 10.05
C GLY A 2 -8.61 16.42 8.87
N GLY A 3 -8.11 15.20 9.11
CA GLY A 3 -7.50 14.40 8.08
C GLY A 3 -8.54 13.63 7.27
N ALA A 4 -8.09 12.94 6.26
CA ALA A 4 -8.92 12.05 5.47
C ALA A 4 -9.63 11.01 6.35
N TYR A 5 -10.84 10.64 5.96
CA TYR A 5 -11.60 9.58 6.64
C TYR A 5 -10.93 8.22 6.52
N GLY A 6 -10.28 7.96 5.41
CA GLY A 6 -9.51 6.75 5.17
C GLY A 6 -8.37 6.98 4.21
N THR A 7 -7.21 6.43 4.54
CA THR A 7 -6.03 6.45 3.66
C THR A 7 -5.40 5.07 3.65
N GLY A 8 -4.68 4.75 2.60
CA GLY A 8 -3.95 3.50 2.53
C GLY A 8 -3.06 3.37 1.31
N MET A 9 -2.24 2.34 1.34
CA MET A 9 -1.42 1.91 0.23
C MET A 9 -1.70 0.44 -0.05
N VAL A 10 -1.89 0.11 -1.31
CA VAL A 10 -2.13 -1.26 -1.78
C VAL A 10 -1.08 -1.64 -2.80
N VAL A 11 -0.38 -2.73 -2.53
CA VAL A 11 0.56 -3.36 -3.47
C VAL A 11 -0.10 -4.60 -4.05
N ARG A 12 -0.18 -4.67 -5.37
CA ARG A 12 -0.80 -5.79 -6.08
C ARG A 12 0.25 -6.74 -6.64
N PRO A 13 -0.07 -8.04 -6.79
CA PRO A 13 0.83 -9.01 -7.43
C PRO A 13 1.23 -8.66 -8.87
N SER A 14 0.48 -7.77 -9.52
CA SER A 14 0.82 -7.20 -10.84
C SER A 14 2.01 -6.24 -10.81
N GLY A 15 2.56 -5.92 -9.63
CA GLY A 15 3.57 -4.89 -9.45
C GLY A 15 2.99 -3.46 -9.33
N THR A 16 1.66 -3.32 -9.37
CA THR A 16 1.04 -2.00 -9.21
C THR A 16 1.00 -1.58 -7.75
N VAL A 17 1.47 -0.38 -7.48
CA VAL A 17 1.31 0.30 -6.18
C VAL A 17 0.25 1.39 -6.33
N SER A 18 -0.71 1.43 -5.42
CA SER A 18 -1.75 2.46 -5.40
C SER A 18 -1.86 3.05 -4.01
N CYS A 19 -1.73 4.37 -3.90
CA CYS A 19 -2.07 5.12 -2.70
C CYS A 19 -3.45 5.73 -2.88
N TYR A 20 -4.25 5.77 -1.82
CA TYR A 20 -5.57 6.38 -1.86
C TYR A 20 -5.87 7.17 -0.60
N SER A 21 -6.69 8.19 -0.76
CA SER A 21 -7.28 8.97 0.32
C SER A 21 -8.79 9.11 0.05
N TYR A 22 -9.61 8.98 1.08
CA TYR A 22 -11.06 9.03 0.97
C TYR A 22 -11.64 10.08 1.92
N ARG A 23 -12.59 10.89 1.42
CA ARG A 23 -13.17 12.04 2.13
C ARG A 23 -12.08 12.94 2.71
N ASP A 24 -11.18 13.35 1.85
CA ASP A 24 -10.00 14.09 2.21
C ASP A 24 -10.24 15.59 2.08
N PRO A 25 -10.13 16.37 3.15
CA PRO A 25 -10.25 17.81 3.10
C PRO A 25 -9.01 18.52 2.53
N SER A 26 -7.89 17.80 2.38
CA SER A 26 -6.59 18.38 1.98
C SER A 26 -5.85 17.48 0.99
N VAL A 27 -6.41 17.35 -0.22
CA VAL A 27 -5.88 16.46 -1.27
C VAL A 27 -4.39 16.70 -1.55
N SER A 28 -3.96 17.94 -1.71
CA SER A 28 -2.54 18.27 -1.98
C SER A 28 -1.62 17.77 -0.86
N ALA A 29 -2.01 17.97 0.41
CA ALA A 29 -1.22 17.51 1.55
C ALA A 29 -1.11 15.98 1.60
N SER A 30 -2.18 15.28 1.22
CA SER A 30 -2.17 13.81 1.12
C SER A 30 -1.28 13.31 -0.01
N LEU A 31 -1.33 13.94 -1.18
CA LEU A 31 -0.43 13.62 -2.29
C LEU A 31 1.03 13.83 -1.91
N ASP A 32 1.34 14.92 -1.22
CA ASP A 32 2.69 15.20 -0.73
C ASP A 32 3.14 14.18 0.35
N SER A 33 2.21 13.75 1.21
CA SER A 33 2.48 12.71 2.21
C SER A 33 2.78 11.36 1.55
N PHE A 34 2.07 11.00 0.49
CA PHE A 34 2.37 9.77 -0.26
C PHE A 34 3.77 9.81 -0.88
N LYS A 35 4.17 10.94 -1.46
CA LYS A 35 5.52 11.13 -2.03
C LYS A 35 6.64 10.98 -0.99
N LYS A 36 6.36 11.28 0.28
CA LYS A 36 7.31 11.17 1.39
C LYS A 36 7.40 9.76 1.99
N THR A 37 6.58 8.81 1.53
CA THR A 37 6.61 7.43 2.04
C THR A 37 8.00 6.77 1.94
N PRO A 38 8.78 6.92 0.85
CA PRO A 38 10.13 6.36 0.78
C PRO A 38 11.06 6.90 1.88
N ASP A 39 11.03 8.21 2.14
CA ASP A 39 11.86 8.85 3.17
C ASP A 39 11.46 8.37 4.57
N TYR A 40 10.17 8.19 4.82
CA TYR A 40 9.69 7.61 6.07
C TYR A 40 10.20 6.19 6.27
N LEU A 41 10.14 5.33 5.25
CA LEU A 41 10.66 3.96 5.33
C LEU A 41 12.17 3.94 5.61
N ARG A 42 12.94 4.82 4.95
CA ARG A 42 14.37 4.98 5.22
C ARG A 42 14.62 5.42 6.66
N SER A 43 13.85 6.39 7.17
CA SER A 43 14.01 6.87 8.55
C SER A 43 13.74 5.77 9.58
N VAL A 44 12.74 4.91 9.35
CA VAL A 44 12.45 3.75 10.20
C VAL A 44 13.60 2.74 10.18
N ALA A 45 14.16 2.49 8.99
CA ALA A 45 15.27 1.57 8.82
C ALA A 45 16.58 2.10 9.44
N ASP A 46 16.89 3.39 9.26
CA ASP A 46 18.12 4.01 9.78
C ASP A 46 18.08 4.16 11.30
N ALA A 47 16.91 4.44 11.87
CA ALA A 47 16.72 4.46 13.31
C ALA A 47 16.71 3.06 13.96
N ASN A 48 16.80 2.00 13.16
CA ASN A 48 16.66 0.61 13.61
C ASN A 48 15.42 0.41 14.50
N SER A 49 14.30 1.02 14.10
CA SER A 49 13.05 0.99 14.86
C SER A 49 12.50 -0.43 14.97
N ASP A 50 11.82 -0.77 16.07
CA ASP A 50 11.18 -2.07 16.20
C ASP A 50 10.02 -2.22 15.19
N ILE A 51 10.17 -3.16 14.27
CA ILE A 51 9.18 -3.48 13.23
C ILE A 51 8.35 -4.74 13.54
N THR A 52 8.57 -5.35 14.70
CA THR A 52 7.90 -6.59 15.10
C THR A 52 6.38 -6.50 15.04
N GLY A 53 5.82 -5.38 15.51
CA GLY A 53 4.37 -5.14 15.47
C GLY A 53 3.80 -5.14 14.04
N PHE A 54 4.52 -4.56 13.07
CA PHE A 54 4.11 -4.57 11.67
C PHE A 54 4.21 -5.97 11.03
N ILE A 55 5.25 -6.73 11.39
CA ILE A 55 5.39 -8.13 10.95
C ILE A 55 4.22 -8.97 11.47
N ILE A 56 3.91 -8.88 12.78
CA ILE A 56 2.80 -9.61 13.40
C ILE A 56 1.46 -9.25 12.73
N GLY A 57 1.21 -7.95 12.50
CA GLY A 57 0.01 -7.49 11.80
C GLY A 57 -0.11 -8.10 10.39
N THR A 58 0.98 -8.08 9.62
CA THR A 58 1.02 -8.64 8.26
C THR A 58 0.81 -10.16 8.26
N VAL A 59 1.35 -10.87 9.24
CA VAL A 59 1.10 -12.31 9.43
C VAL A 59 -0.37 -12.57 9.73
N ALA A 60 -0.97 -11.80 10.65
CA ALA A 60 -2.38 -11.92 11.01
C ALA A 60 -3.31 -11.68 9.81
N ASP A 61 -3.04 -10.66 9.00
CA ASP A 61 -3.78 -10.36 7.77
C ASP A 61 -3.64 -11.49 6.71
N SER A 62 -2.51 -12.17 6.71
CA SER A 62 -2.23 -13.29 5.80
C SER A 62 -2.89 -14.60 6.22
N LEU A 63 -3.31 -14.71 7.48
CA LEU A 63 -3.91 -15.91 8.08
C LEU A 63 -5.31 -15.63 8.69
N PRO A 64 -6.25 -15.04 7.93
CA PRO A 64 -7.58 -14.72 8.45
C PRO A 64 -8.34 -15.99 8.85
N VAL A 65 -9.17 -15.91 9.87
CA VAL A 65 -10.13 -16.97 10.22
C VAL A 65 -11.21 -16.99 9.14
N LEU A 66 -11.28 -18.09 8.40
CA LEU A 66 -12.19 -18.24 7.26
C LEU A 66 -13.34 -19.19 7.58
N THR A 67 -14.54 -18.84 7.14
CA THR A 67 -15.66 -19.76 7.09
C THR A 67 -15.38 -20.89 6.08
N PRO A 68 -16.11 -22.05 6.14
CA PRO A 68 -15.96 -23.11 5.15
C PRO A 68 -16.09 -22.63 3.71
N ARG A 69 -17.08 -21.76 3.43
CA ARG A 69 -17.28 -21.16 2.12
C ARG A 69 -16.07 -20.33 1.68
N ALA A 70 -15.59 -19.44 2.54
CA ALA A 70 -14.44 -18.58 2.22
C ALA A 70 -13.14 -19.39 2.02
N LYS A 71 -13.01 -20.55 2.68
CA LYS A 71 -11.89 -21.48 2.42
C LYS A 71 -11.97 -22.08 1.00
N GLY A 72 -13.16 -22.48 0.56
CA GLY A 72 -13.38 -22.95 -0.80
C GLY A 72 -13.04 -21.87 -1.83
N GLU A 73 -13.60 -20.66 -1.68
CA GLU A 73 -13.31 -19.52 -2.55
C GLU A 73 -11.82 -19.13 -2.57
N LEU A 74 -11.12 -19.27 -1.46
CA LEU A 74 -9.67 -19.09 -1.42
C LEU A 74 -8.94 -20.20 -2.19
N GLY A 75 -9.35 -21.45 -2.01
CA GLY A 75 -8.79 -22.59 -2.74
C GLY A 75 -8.89 -22.42 -4.25
N ASP A 76 -10.07 -22.09 -4.75
CA ASP A 76 -10.32 -21.80 -6.17
C ASP A 76 -9.42 -20.69 -6.68
N ARG A 77 -9.34 -19.57 -5.95
CA ARG A 77 -8.52 -18.43 -6.29
C ARG A 77 -7.03 -18.77 -6.38
N LEU A 78 -6.52 -19.58 -5.45
CA LEU A 78 -5.13 -20.03 -5.45
C LEU A 78 -4.87 -20.96 -6.63
N TYR A 79 -5.80 -21.90 -6.89
CA TYR A 79 -5.70 -22.83 -8.00
C TYR A 79 -5.63 -22.10 -9.36
N PHE A 80 -6.60 -21.21 -9.64
CA PHE A 80 -6.63 -20.47 -10.91
C PHE A 80 -5.46 -19.51 -11.07
N ARG A 81 -4.83 -19.07 -9.98
CA ARG A 81 -3.62 -18.23 -10.01
C ARG A 81 -2.32 -19.02 -10.04
N GLY A 82 -2.37 -20.34 -9.98
CA GLY A 82 -1.19 -21.20 -9.94
C GLY A 82 -0.33 -21.02 -8.68
N VAL A 83 -0.94 -20.56 -7.57
CA VAL A 83 -0.21 -20.35 -6.31
C VAL A 83 -0.21 -21.64 -5.50
N SER A 84 0.95 -22.24 -5.35
CA SER A 84 1.14 -23.48 -4.58
C SER A 84 1.22 -23.22 -3.07
N GLU A 85 1.10 -24.30 -2.29
CA GLU A 85 1.35 -24.22 -0.84
C GLU A 85 2.80 -23.86 -0.53
N LYS A 86 3.75 -24.28 -1.36
CA LYS A 86 5.15 -23.89 -1.24
C LYS A 86 5.32 -22.39 -1.39
N ASP A 87 4.65 -21.77 -2.38
CA ASP A 87 4.71 -20.32 -2.60
C ASP A 87 4.15 -19.56 -1.39
N ARG A 88 3.05 -20.05 -0.83
CA ARG A 88 2.45 -19.46 0.37
C ARG A 88 3.39 -19.56 1.59
N LYS A 89 4.04 -20.70 1.77
CA LYS A 89 5.01 -20.92 2.84
C LYS A 89 6.22 -19.99 2.67
N THR A 90 6.79 -19.93 1.46
CA THR A 90 7.91 -19.04 1.15
C THR A 90 7.55 -17.59 1.43
N ARG A 91 6.35 -17.15 1.01
CA ARG A 91 5.88 -15.80 1.31
C ARG A 91 5.78 -15.53 2.81
N MET A 92 5.29 -16.49 3.59
CA MET A 92 5.21 -16.34 5.04
C MET A 92 6.60 -16.23 5.67
N GLU A 93 7.54 -17.06 5.22
CA GLU A 93 8.94 -17.00 5.65
C GLU A 93 9.57 -15.63 5.34
N GLN A 94 9.31 -15.08 4.14
CA GLN A 94 9.76 -13.74 3.77
C GLN A 94 9.17 -12.65 4.66
N ILE A 95 7.87 -12.72 5.00
CA ILE A 95 7.24 -11.75 5.90
C ILE A 95 7.90 -11.79 7.28
N VAL A 96 8.09 -12.99 7.84
CA VAL A 96 8.68 -13.17 9.17
C VAL A 96 10.14 -12.75 9.21
N SER A 97 10.88 -12.95 8.13
CA SER A 97 12.30 -12.59 8.02
C SER A 97 12.55 -11.16 7.53
N THR A 98 11.50 -10.34 7.37
CA THR A 98 11.65 -8.94 6.90
C THR A 98 12.61 -8.17 7.80
N SER A 99 13.57 -7.51 7.18
CA SER A 99 14.62 -6.73 7.82
C SER A 99 14.56 -5.24 7.46
N HIS A 100 15.34 -4.42 8.14
CA HIS A 100 15.50 -3.00 7.81
C HIS A 100 16.11 -2.78 6.41
N ASN A 101 16.95 -3.69 5.93
CA ASN A 101 17.48 -3.61 4.58
C ASN A 101 16.38 -3.83 3.53
N ASP A 102 15.40 -4.68 3.81
CA ASP A 102 14.26 -4.86 2.91
C ASP A 102 13.40 -3.60 2.85
N LEU A 103 13.23 -2.87 3.97
CA LEU A 103 12.55 -1.57 3.97
C LEU A 103 13.27 -0.55 3.10
N LYS A 104 14.61 -0.51 3.10
CA LYS A 104 15.40 0.38 2.22
C LYS A 104 15.20 0.02 0.75
N ALA A 105 15.24 -1.26 0.40
CA ALA A 105 15.01 -1.73 -0.96
C ALA A 105 13.59 -1.39 -1.46
N VAL A 106 12.58 -1.53 -0.59
CA VAL A 106 11.20 -1.11 -0.90
C VAL A 106 11.12 0.41 -1.07
N ALA A 107 11.80 1.19 -0.24
CA ALA A 107 11.84 2.65 -0.35
C ALA A 107 12.41 3.10 -1.71
N GLU A 108 13.51 2.48 -2.17
CA GLU A 108 14.10 2.74 -3.49
C GLU A 108 13.10 2.40 -4.63
N SER A 109 12.42 1.26 -4.51
CA SER A 109 11.42 0.84 -5.50
C SER A 109 10.22 1.80 -5.55
N LEU A 110 9.74 2.29 -4.41
CA LEU A 110 8.66 3.27 -4.34
C LEU A 110 9.07 4.63 -4.90
N GLU A 111 10.29 5.07 -4.64
CA GLU A 111 10.82 6.32 -5.20
C GLU A 111 10.84 6.28 -6.72
N GLU A 112 11.24 5.16 -7.31
CA GLU A 112 11.16 4.97 -8.77
C GLU A 112 9.72 5.01 -9.29
N CYS A 113 8.79 4.34 -8.60
CA CYS A 113 7.35 4.37 -8.94
C CYS A 113 6.77 5.79 -8.89
N TYR A 114 7.25 6.64 -7.99
CA TYR A 114 6.72 7.99 -7.81
C TYR A 114 7.31 9.04 -8.77
N LYS A 115 8.27 8.68 -9.62
CA LYS A 115 8.79 9.60 -10.65
C LYS A 115 7.75 9.97 -11.70
N ASN A 116 6.86 9.06 -12.02
CA ASN A 116 5.80 9.29 -13.01
C ASN A 116 4.47 8.63 -12.59
N PRO A 117 3.83 9.09 -11.52
CA PRO A 117 2.60 8.51 -11.01
C PRO A 117 1.39 8.95 -11.84
N ALA A 118 0.45 8.05 -12.07
CA ALA A 118 -0.89 8.43 -12.52
C ALA A 118 -1.70 8.90 -11.30
N VAL A 119 -2.22 10.13 -11.35
CA VAL A 119 -3.03 10.72 -10.28
C VAL A 119 -4.45 10.94 -10.79
N CYS A 120 -5.43 10.44 -10.02
CA CYS A 120 -6.84 10.68 -10.27
C CYS A 120 -7.51 11.16 -8.98
N VAL A 121 -8.23 12.28 -9.05
CA VAL A 121 -8.93 12.86 -7.92
C VAL A 121 -10.39 13.10 -8.30
N VAL A 122 -11.31 12.67 -7.44
CA VAL A 122 -12.75 12.93 -7.57
C VAL A 122 -13.19 13.80 -6.41
N GLY A 123 -13.81 14.95 -6.68
CA GLY A 123 -14.20 15.86 -5.62
C GLY A 123 -14.90 17.12 -6.12
N ASN A 124 -15.05 18.08 -5.22
CA ASN A 124 -15.61 19.39 -5.51
C ASN A 124 -14.65 20.17 -6.42
N ARG A 125 -15.18 20.85 -7.42
CA ARG A 125 -14.42 21.64 -8.41
C ARG A 125 -13.48 22.65 -7.76
N GLU A 126 -13.95 23.39 -6.76
CA GLU A 126 -13.13 24.40 -6.07
C GLU A 126 -11.90 23.81 -5.36
N GLN A 127 -12.00 22.56 -4.88
CA GLN A 127 -10.87 21.85 -4.29
C GLN A 127 -9.92 21.30 -5.36
N LEU A 128 -10.48 20.83 -6.48
CA LEU A 128 -9.67 20.31 -7.59
C LEU A 128 -8.86 21.42 -8.27
N GLU A 129 -9.43 22.61 -8.42
CA GLU A 129 -8.74 23.78 -8.98
C GLU A 129 -7.55 24.26 -8.11
N LYS A 130 -7.54 23.92 -6.82
CA LYS A 130 -6.41 24.18 -5.92
C LYS A 130 -5.31 23.11 -5.99
N CYS A 131 -5.59 21.98 -6.64
CA CYS A 131 -4.62 20.93 -6.88
C CYS A 131 -3.94 21.18 -8.23
N SER A 132 -2.63 20.95 -8.30
CA SER A 132 -1.88 21.03 -9.56
C SER A 132 -2.17 19.76 -10.40
N LEU A 133 -3.36 19.71 -11.00
CA LEU A 133 -3.81 18.60 -11.88
C LEU A 133 -3.77 19.07 -13.33
N ASP A 134 -3.34 18.20 -14.24
CA ASP A 134 -3.18 18.52 -15.67
C ASP A 134 -4.53 18.74 -16.36
N THR A 135 -5.58 18.05 -15.94
CA THR A 135 -6.90 18.10 -16.57
C THR A 135 -8.01 17.94 -15.52
N ILE A 136 -9.03 18.80 -15.58
CA ILE A 136 -10.24 18.72 -14.77
C ILE A 136 -11.43 18.47 -15.70
N LEU A 137 -12.13 17.35 -15.49
CA LEU A 137 -13.34 16.98 -16.22
C LEU A 137 -14.56 17.20 -15.33
N SER A 138 -15.68 17.65 -15.94
CA SER A 138 -17.00 17.65 -15.29
C SER A 138 -17.74 16.38 -15.67
N VAL A 139 -18.28 15.71 -14.67
CA VAL A 139 -19.16 14.54 -14.81
C VAL A 139 -20.59 14.97 -14.54
#